data_ec206a47bf646efcd5a603c142375dd8
#
_entry.id   ec206a47bf646efcd5a603c142375dd8
#
_cell.length_a   1.000
_cell.length_b   1.000
_cell.length_c   1.000
_cell.angle_alpha   90.00
_cell.angle_beta   90.00
_cell.angle_gamma   90.00
#
_symmetry.space_group_name_H-M   'P 1'
#
loop_
_entity.id
_entity.type
_entity.pdbx_description
1 polymer ?
#
loop_
_entity_poly.entity_id
_entity_poly.type
_entity_poly.pdbx_seq_one_letter_code
_entity_poly.pdbx_strand_id
1 'polypeptide(L)'
;MVDSLWLVIALLLLAVESVVLVLLLTLRWKTSRADARETRTEYLQPNYNEVAGFRLAAYPDNEIIIPQRYWLIEREVAEVDFVIVPGRAMSLRAARSGAMREPVNLTVNGYERSEQYEIDGLTVTQKQNAGRYTSVSWTRDGFDYILYSQKPEMNMISGLAVPFIVNARAEEA
;
A
#
# COMPACT_ATOMS: atom_id res chain seq x y z
N MET A 1 -11.49 -20.81 56.07
CA MET A 1 -12.06 -21.22 54.73
C MET A 1 -12.54 -20.04 53.87
N VAL A 2 -12.95 -18.93 54.44
CA VAL A 2 -13.35 -17.72 53.70
C VAL A 2 -12.14 -17.01 53.11
N ASP A 3 -11.00 -16.99 53.78
CA ASP A 3 -9.78 -16.28 53.33
C ASP A 3 -9.16 -16.88 52.07
N SER A 4 -9.25 -18.21 51.87
CA SER A 4 -8.74 -18.86 50.65
C SER A 4 -9.55 -18.56 49.40
N LEU A 5 -10.86 -18.32 49.53
CA LEU A 5 -11.72 -17.97 48.43
C LEU A 5 -11.42 -16.54 47.90
N TRP A 6 -11.22 -15.58 48.81
CA TRP A 6 -10.85 -14.21 48.45
C TRP A 6 -9.49 -14.14 47.76
N LEU A 7 -8.55 -14.95 48.18
CA LEU A 7 -7.22 -15.04 47.57
C LEU A 7 -7.28 -15.60 46.15
N VAL A 8 -8.12 -16.60 45.87
CA VAL A 8 -8.36 -17.13 44.53
C VAL A 8 -9.02 -16.10 43.62
N ILE A 9 -10.04 -15.37 44.14
CA ILE A 9 -10.71 -14.31 43.38
C ILE A 9 -9.73 -13.18 43.03
N ALA A 10 -8.89 -12.75 43.95
CA ALA A 10 -7.90 -11.71 43.72
C ALA A 10 -6.86 -12.13 42.66
N LEU A 11 -6.38 -13.38 42.71
CA LEU A 11 -5.47 -13.91 41.68
C LEU A 11 -6.10 -14.01 40.30
N LEU A 12 -7.39 -14.37 40.19
CA LEU A 12 -8.12 -14.40 38.94
C LEU A 12 -8.31 -12.99 38.35
N LEU A 13 -8.65 -12.00 39.17
CA LEU A 13 -8.75 -10.61 38.74
C LEU A 13 -7.39 -10.07 38.22
N LEU A 14 -6.30 -10.31 38.94
CA LEU A 14 -4.95 -9.93 38.49
C LEU A 14 -4.55 -10.59 37.16
N ALA A 15 -4.93 -11.85 36.95
CA ALA A 15 -4.68 -12.56 35.70
C ALA A 15 -5.48 -11.93 34.53
N VAL A 16 -6.74 -11.59 34.76
CA VAL A 16 -7.59 -10.94 33.73
C VAL A 16 -7.06 -9.54 33.40
N GLU A 17 -6.67 -8.75 34.39
CA GLU A 17 -6.07 -7.42 34.17
C GLU A 17 -4.78 -7.49 33.38
N SER A 18 -3.92 -8.48 33.67
CA SER A 18 -2.66 -8.68 32.92
C SER A 18 -2.92 -9.03 31.45
N VAL A 19 -3.89 -9.89 31.18
CA VAL A 19 -4.26 -10.25 29.80
C VAL A 19 -4.83 -9.05 29.04
N VAL A 20 -5.71 -8.27 29.68
CA VAL A 20 -6.28 -7.04 29.09
C VAL A 20 -5.18 -6.01 28.82
N LEU A 21 -4.23 -5.83 29.75
CA LEU A 21 -3.12 -4.91 29.57
C LEU A 21 -2.22 -5.32 28.40
N VAL A 22 -1.87 -6.60 28.29
CA VAL A 22 -1.08 -7.13 27.16
C VAL A 22 -1.82 -6.95 25.83
N LEU A 23 -3.13 -7.19 25.79
CA LEU A 23 -3.96 -6.95 24.61
C LEU A 23 -3.99 -5.48 24.22
N LEU A 24 -4.17 -4.57 25.18
CA LEU A 24 -4.15 -3.13 24.94
C LEU A 24 -2.78 -2.63 24.46
N LEU A 25 -1.68 -3.14 25.05
CA LEU A 25 -0.33 -2.80 24.62
C LEU A 25 -0.03 -3.33 23.20
N THR A 26 -0.46 -4.53 22.86
CA THR A 26 -0.28 -5.09 21.52
C THR A 26 -1.12 -4.37 20.47
N LEU A 27 -2.35 -3.98 20.81
CA LEU A 27 -3.20 -3.14 19.96
C LEU A 27 -2.57 -1.75 19.75
N ARG A 28 -2.10 -1.12 20.82
CA ARG A 28 -1.45 0.19 20.75
C ARG A 28 -0.13 0.15 19.96
N TRP A 29 0.62 -0.95 20.04
CA TRP A 29 1.84 -1.15 19.26
C TRP A 29 1.56 -1.36 17.77
N LYS A 30 0.46 -2.07 17.44
CA LYS A 30 -0.01 -2.20 16.06
C LYS A 30 -0.49 -0.88 15.48
N THR A 31 -1.25 -0.09 16.24
CA THR A 31 -1.71 1.24 15.79
C THR A 31 -0.56 2.24 15.70
N SER A 32 0.41 2.22 16.61
CA SER A 32 1.59 3.10 16.58
C SER A 32 2.50 2.80 15.37
N ARG A 33 2.56 1.55 14.89
CA ARG A 33 3.26 1.22 13.64
C ARG A 33 2.49 1.66 12.39
N ALA A 34 1.17 1.70 12.46
CA ALA A 34 0.33 2.21 11.37
C ALA A 34 0.41 3.74 11.22
N ASP A 35 0.74 4.45 12.30
CA ASP A 35 0.94 5.91 12.31
C ASP A 35 2.37 6.35 11.95
N ALA A 36 3.26 5.41 11.56
CA ALA A 36 4.53 5.77 10.92
C ALA A 36 4.21 6.45 9.58
N ARG A 37 3.98 7.76 9.64
CA ARG A 37 3.72 8.59 8.46
C ARG A 37 4.92 8.50 7.55
N GLU A 38 4.70 8.00 6.35
CA GLU A 38 5.69 8.06 5.28
C GLU A 38 6.08 9.52 5.04
N THR A 39 7.37 9.81 4.99
CA THR A 39 7.83 11.14 4.59
C THR A 39 7.55 11.31 3.11
N ARG A 40 6.70 12.29 2.76
CA ARG A 40 6.24 12.54 1.39
C ARG A 40 6.63 13.94 0.98
N THR A 41 7.31 14.06 -0.15
CA THR A 41 7.65 15.35 -0.78
C THR A 41 6.89 15.46 -2.10
N GLU A 42 6.13 16.55 -2.26
CA GLU A 42 5.37 16.82 -3.49
C GLU A 42 6.27 17.45 -4.56
N TYR A 43 6.09 17.01 -5.79
CA TYR A 43 6.78 17.50 -6.98
C TYR A 43 5.79 18.03 -8.01
N LEU A 44 6.22 18.96 -8.85
CA LEU A 44 5.40 19.47 -9.96
C LEU A 44 5.34 18.52 -11.14
N GLN A 45 6.33 17.65 -11.27
CA GLN A 45 6.48 16.66 -12.34
C GLN A 45 7.08 15.36 -11.78
N PRO A 46 6.86 14.21 -12.42
CA PRO A 46 7.38 12.91 -11.95
C PRO A 46 8.86 12.69 -12.28
N ASN A 47 9.67 13.73 -12.07
CA ASN A 47 11.13 13.69 -12.27
C ASN A 47 11.82 13.76 -10.91
N TYR A 48 12.41 12.66 -10.49
CA TYR A 48 13.07 12.49 -9.19
C TYR A 48 14.58 12.25 -9.34
N ASN A 49 15.16 12.58 -10.50
CA ASN A 49 16.55 12.29 -10.85
C ASN A 49 17.56 12.82 -9.82
N GLU A 50 17.36 14.03 -9.32
CA GLU A 50 18.29 14.65 -8.36
C GLU A 50 18.31 13.96 -6.99
N VAL A 51 17.21 13.31 -6.59
CA VAL A 51 17.06 12.76 -5.25
C VAL A 51 17.04 11.23 -5.25
N ALA A 52 16.30 10.61 -6.18
CA ALA A 52 16.12 9.17 -6.26
C ALA A 52 16.89 8.54 -7.44
N GLY A 53 17.43 9.35 -8.36
CA GLY A 53 18.22 8.91 -9.50
C GLY A 53 17.39 8.26 -10.61
N PHE A 54 16.08 8.46 -10.63
CA PHE A 54 15.19 7.96 -11.69
C PHE A 54 13.99 8.89 -11.90
N ARG A 55 13.26 8.67 -12.98
CA ARG A 55 11.98 9.34 -13.26
C ARG A 55 10.92 8.32 -13.64
N LEU A 56 9.67 8.67 -13.42
CA LEU A 56 8.54 7.94 -14.01
C LEU A 56 8.29 8.51 -15.41
N ALA A 57 8.88 7.88 -16.44
CA ALA A 57 8.95 8.40 -17.81
C ALA A 57 7.64 8.27 -18.56
N ALA A 58 6.85 7.23 -18.25
CA ALA A 58 5.54 7.02 -18.86
C ALA A 58 4.54 6.45 -17.85
N TYR A 59 3.29 6.86 -17.99
CA TYR A 59 2.11 6.36 -17.28
C TYR A 59 0.88 6.74 -18.10
N PRO A 60 -0.29 6.09 -17.88
CA PRO A 60 -1.51 6.50 -18.55
C PRO A 60 -1.89 7.94 -18.18
N ASP A 61 -2.07 8.77 -19.21
CA ASP A 61 -2.55 10.15 -19.09
C ASP A 61 -3.46 10.44 -20.26
N ASN A 62 -4.77 10.53 -20.01
CA ASN A 62 -5.80 10.74 -21.02
C ASN A 62 -7.07 11.32 -20.39
N GLU A 63 -8.13 11.51 -21.17
CA GLU A 63 -9.40 12.08 -20.71
C GLU A 63 -10.09 11.26 -19.60
N ILE A 64 -9.71 9.99 -19.42
CA ILE A 64 -10.29 9.08 -18.42
C ILE A 64 -9.37 8.92 -17.20
N ILE A 65 -8.05 8.85 -17.41
CA ILE A 65 -7.03 8.65 -16.38
C ILE A 65 -6.23 9.93 -16.27
N ILE A 66 -6.47 10.71 -15.23
CA ILE A 66 -5.93 12.07 -15.07
C ILE A 66 -4.99 12.11 -13.88
N PRO A 67 -3.67 12.32 -14.09
CA PRO A 67 -2.73 12.50 -12.98
C PRO A 67 -3.04 13.79 -12.23
N GLN A 68 -2.92 13.76 -10.90
CA GLN A 68 -3.27 14.86 -10.01
C GLN A 68 -2.07 15.39 -9.23
N ARG A 69 -1.30 14.49 -8.63
CA ARG A 69 -0.17 14.83 -7.77
C ARG A 69 0.97 13.85 -7.93
N TYR A 70 2.17 14.36 -7.72
CA TYR A 70 3.41 13.60 -7.81
C TYR A 70 4.15 13.67 -6.49
N TRP A 71 4.51 12.50 -5.95
CA TRP A 71 5.16 12.37 -4.66
C TRP A 71 6.47 11.60 -4.78
N LEU A 72 7.44 11.99 -3.97
CA LEU A 72 8.58 11.14 -3.64
C LEU A 72 8.47 10.76 -2.16
N ILE A 73 8.42 9.47 -1.90
CA ILE A 73 8.23 8.87 -0.58
C ILE A 73 9.58 8.33 -0.12
N GLU A 74 10.00 8.71 1.10
CA GLU A 74 11.26 8.27 1.73
C GLU A 74 12.49 8.41 0.81
N ARG A 75 12.44 9.31 -0.19
CA ARG A 75 13.47 9.58 -1.20
C ARG A 75 13.75 8.42 -2.17
N GLU A 76 12.95 7.38 -2.20
CA GLU A 76 13.19 6.14 -2.94
C GLU A 76 12.00 5.69 -3.79
N VAL A 77 10.77 6.06 -3.40
CA VAL A 77 9.55 5.58 -4.07
C VAL A 77 8.83 6.76 -4.72
N ALA A 78 8.68 6.72 -6.02
CA ALA A 78 7.82 7.64 -6.76
C ALA A 78 6.36 7.22 -6.61
N GLU A 79 5.46 8.18 -6.38
CA GLU A 79 4.02 7.91 -6.39
C GLU A 79 3.30 8.98 -7.21
N VAL A 80 2.34 8.56 -8.02
CA VAL A 80 1.43 9.44 -8.75
C VAL A 80 0.00 9.11 -8.35
N ASP A 81 -0.71 10.12 -7.90
CA ASP A 81 -2.14 10.03 -7.64
C ASP A 81 -2.93 10.33 -8.90
N PHE A 82 -3.93 9.53 -9.20
CA PHE A 82 -4.81 9.67 -10.35
C PHE A 82 -6.26 9.79 -9.94
N VAL A 83 -7.02 10.52 -10.73
CA VAL A 83 -8.47 10.43 -10.77
C VAL A 83 -8.87 9.74 -12.06
N ILE A 84 -9.65 8.66 -11.94
CA ILE A 84 -10.26 7.95 -13.06
C ILE A 84 -11.73 8.35 -13.14
N VAL A 85 -12.12 8.89 -14.27
CA VAL A 85 -13.52 9.34 -14.50
C VAL A 85 -14.47 8.11 -14.48
N PRO A 86 -15.59 8.16 -13.73
CA PRO A 86 -16.23 9.28 -13.04
C PRO A 86 -15.89 9.48 -11.54
N GLY A 87 -14.62 9.57 -11.17
CA GLY A 87 -14.24 10.00 -9.81
C GLY A 87 -13.69 8.90 -8.90
N ARG A 88 -13.00 7.90 -9.45
CA ARG A 88 -12.22 6.90 -8.69
C ARG A 88 -10.81 7.41 -8.46
N ALA A 89 -10.35 7.35 -7.22
CA ALA A 89 -8.99 7.70 -6.85
C ALA A 89 -8.11 6.44 -6.83
N MET A 90 -6.97 6.51 -7.51
CA MET A 90 -5.97 5.45 -7.54
C MET A 90 -4.58 6.05 -7.42
N SER A 91 -3.61 5.27 -6.95
CA SER A 91 -2.23 5.69 -6.89
C SER A 91 -1.32 4.62 -7.49
N LEU A 92 -0.32 5.06 -8.26
CA LEU A 92 0.74 4.23 -8.83
C LEU A 92 2.03 4.55 -8.11
N ARG A 93 2.67 3.55 -7.51
CA ARG A 93 4.04 3.61 -7.01
C ARG A 93 5.00 2.97 -8.00
N ALA A 94 6.21 3.53 -8.08
CA ALA A 94 7.34 2.95 -8.77
C ALA A 94 8.61 3.13 -7.92
N ALA A 95 9.43 2.09 -7.85
CA ALA A 95 10.72 2.13 -7.17
C ALA A 95 11.68 1.15 -7.84
N ARG A 96 12.99 1.31 -7.64
CA ARG A 96 13.95 0.27 -8.04
C ARG A 96 13.60 -1.06 -7.39
N SER A 97 13.82 -2.16 -8.10
CA SER A 97 13.51 -3.49 -7.58
C SER A 97 14.18 -3.75 -6.24
N GLY A 98 13.37 -4.17 -5.26
CA GLY A 98 13.77 -4.37 -3.87
C GLY A 98 13.70 -3.12 -2.98
N ALA A 99 13.47 -1.92 -3.52
CA ALA A 99 13.26 -0.69 -2.73
C ALA A 99 11.79 -0.34 -2.55
N MET A 100 10.87 -1.11 -3.15
CA MET A 100 9.44 -0.85 -3.07
C MET A 100 8.92 -0.97 -1.64
N ARG A 101 8.19 0.04 -1.23
CA ARG A 101 7.43 0.04 0.03
C ARG A 101 5.94 -0.03 -0.25
N GLU A 102 5.31 -1.07 0.24
CA GLU A 102 3.84 -1.17 0.17
C GLU A 102 3.22 -0.02 0.98
N PRO A 103 2.14 0.59 0.49
CA PRO A 103 1.41 1.61 1.22
C PRO A 103 0.99 1.11 2.61
N VAL A 104 1.20 1.93 3.64
CA VAL A 104 0.97 1.56 5.05
C VAL A 104 -0.46 1.05 5.28
N ASN A 105 -1.44 1.68 4.66
CA ASN A 105 -2.85 1.31 4.76
C ASN A 105 -3.16 -0.07 4.18
N LEU A 106 -2.37 -0.56 3.23
CA LEU A 106 -2.55 -1.90 2.65
C LEU A 106 -1.97 -2.99 3.55
N THR A 107 -0.91 -2.69 4.28
CA THR A 107 -0.18 -3.67 5.10
C THR A 107 -0.80 -3.91 6.48
N VAL A 108 -1.49 -2.91 7.04
CA VAL A 108 -2.03 -2.95 8.41
C VAL A 108 -3.04 -4.08 8.64
N ASN A 109 -3.86 -4.38 7.64
CA ASN A 109 -4.95 -5.35 7.77
C ASN A 109 -4.66 -6.71 7.10
N GLY A 110 -3.49 -6.85 6.47
CA GLY A 110 -3.15 -8.03 5.68
C GLY A 110 -4.02 -8.19 4.42
N TYR A 111 -3.68 -9.18 3.61
CA TYR A 111 -4.45 -9.53 2.41
C TYR A 111 -5.16 -10.85 2.63
N GLU A 112 -6.43 -10.94 2.23
CA GLU A 112 -7.24 -12.16 2.33
C GLU A 112 -7.13 -13.02 1.06
N ARG A 113 -6.85 -12.37 -0.07
CA ARG A 113 -6.74 -13.03 -1.37
C ARG A 113 -5.54 -12.50 -2.14
N SER A 114 -4.81 -13.41 -2.78
CA SER A 114 -3.71 -13.11 -3.68
C SER A 114 -3.81 -13.99 -4.91
N GLU A 115 -3.80 -13.39 -6.10
CA GLU A 115 -3.90 -14.08 -7.38
C GLU A 115 -2.83 -13.57 -8.35
N GLN A 116 -2.35 -14.45 -9.22
CA GLN A 116 -1.37 -14.10 -10.25
C GLN A 116 -1.99 -14.22 -11.64
N TYR A 117 -1.56 -13.33 -12.52
CA TYR A 117 -2.00 -13.23 -13.90
C TYR A 117 -0.82 -12.94 -14.80
N GLU A 118 -0.92 -13.32 -16.07
CA GLU A 118 0.03 -12.93 -17.11
C GLU A 118 -0.59 -11.84 -17.98
N ILE A 119 0.02 -10.66 -18.00
CA ILE A 119 -0.43 -9.51 -18.79
C ILE A 119 0.78 -8.89 -19.49
N ASP A 120 0.74 -8.80 -20.82
CA ASP A 120 1.82 -8.23 -21.64
C ASP A 120 3.20 -8.88 -21.36
N GLY A 121 3.20 -10.20 -21.13
CA GLY A 121 4.41 -10.97 -20.78
C GLY A 121 4.97 -10.72 -19.39
N LEU A 122 4.21 -10.06 -18.52
CA LEU A 122 4.58 -9.80 -17.13
C LEU A 122 3.74 -10.63 -16.18
N THR A 123 4.37 -11.19 -15.17
CA THR A 123 3.65 -11.76 -14.03
C THR A 123 3.13 -10.63 -13.14
N VAL A 124 1.83 -10.55 -13.02
CA VAL A 124 1.11 -9.52 -12.28
C VAL A 124 0.43 -10.15 -11.08
N THR A 125 0.64 -9.61 -9.88
CA THR A 125 0.02 -10.10 -8.66
C THR A 125 -1.06 -9.13 -8.20
N GLN A 126 -2.31 -9.59 -8.12
CA GLN A 126 -3.40 -8.86 -7.48
C GLN A 126 -3.57 -9.32 -6.04
N LYS A 127 -3.61 -8.39 -5.11
CA LYS A 127 -3.90 -8.64 -3.70
C LYS A 127 -5.15 -7.89 -3.29
N GLN A 128 -6.01 -8.54 -2.51
CA GLN A 128 -7.27 -7.97 -2.04
C GLN A 128 -7.45 -8.18 -0.55
N ASN A 129 -8.04 -7.18 0.08
CA ASN A 129 -8.59 -7.30 1.43
C ASN A 129 -10.10 -7.03 1.32
N ALA A 130 -10.94 -7.98 1.76
CA ALA A 130 -12.39 -7.92 1.60
C ALA A 130 -12.96 -6.57 2.05
N GLY A 131 -13.54 -5.87 1.09
CA GLY A 131 -14.26 -4.63 1.29
C GLY A 131 -13.42 -3.39 1.58
N ARG A 132 -12.07 -3.41 1.46
CA ARG A 132 -11.25 -2.23 1.80
C ARG A 132 -10.25 -1.80 0.73
N TYR A 133 -9.39 -2.69 0.25
CA TYR A 133 -8.28 -2.31 -0.64
C TYR A 133 -8.03 -3.37 -1.71
N THR A 134 -7.64 -2.90 -2.87
CA THR A 134 -7.10 -3.75 -3.93
C THR A 134 -5.78 -3.14 -4.40
N SER A 135 -4.77 -3.97 -4.55
CA SER A 135 -3.50 -3.60 -5.16
C SER A 135 -3.12 -4.58 -6.26
N VAL A 136 -2.41 -4.07 -7.24
CA VAL A 136 -1.85 -4.84 -8.36
C VAL A 136 -0.38 -4.49 -8.45
N SER A 137 0.50 -5.50 -8.42
CA SER A 137 1.93 -5.31 -8.47
C SER A 137 2.58 -6.09 -9.60
N TRP A 138 3.64 -5.53 -10.19
CA TRP A 138 4.46 -6.16 -11.22
C TRP A 138 5.88 -5.58 -11.20
N THR A 139 6.81 -6.27 -11.85
CA THR A 139 8.18 -5.79 -12.06
C THR A 139 8.43 -5.63 -13.54
N ARG A 140 9.10 -4.54 -13.95
CA ARG A 140 9.48 -4.27 -15.33
C ARG A 140 10.76 -3.44 -15.36
N ASP A 141 11.73 -3.85 -16.20
CA ASP A 141 12.96 -3.12 -16.50
C ASP A 141 13.75 -2.67 -15.26
N GLY A 142 13.82 -3.53 -14.23
CA GLY A 142 14.52 -3.26 -12.97
C GLY A 142 13.74 -2.39 -11.97
N PHE A 143 12.47 -2.12 -12.23
CA PHE A 143 11.59 -1.38 -11.33
C PHE A 143 10.40 -2.22 -10.90
N ASP A 144 10.03 -2.08 -9.63
CA ASP A 144 8.80 -2.61 -9.05
C ASP A 144 7.70 -1.56 -9.11
N TYR A 145 6.48 -1.99 -9.38
CA TYR A 145 5.29 -1.15 -9.47
C TYR A 145 4.19 -1.68 -8.58
N ILE A 146 3.45 -0.77 -7.94
CA ILE A 146 2.21 -1.08 -7.22
C ILE A 146 1.15 -0.05 -7.62
N LEU A 147 0.09 -0.51 -8.27
CA LEU A 147 -1.12 0.26 -8.48
C LEU A 147 -2.12 -0.11 -7.39
N TYR A 148 -2.70 0.87 -6.70
CA TYR A 148 -3.64 0.58 -5.64
C TYR A 148 -4.78 1.58 -5.56
N SER A 149 -5.91 1.12 -5.04
CA SER A 149 -7.08 1.95 -4.74
C SER A 149 -7.32 1.99 -3.24
N GLN A 150 -7.69 3.16 -2.72
CA GLN A 150 -8.14 3.33 -1.33
C GLN A 150 -9.59 2.91 -1.11
N LYS A 151 -10.29 2.51 -2.17
CA LYS A 151 -11.65 1.96 -2.14
C LYS A 151 -11.64 0.52 -2.63
N PRO A 152 -12.57 -0.33 -2.15
CA PRO A 152 -12.66 -1.71 -2.63
C PRO A 152 -13.03 -1.73 -4.12
N GLU A 153 -12.13 -2.26 -4.93
CA GLU A 153 -12.34 -2.48 -6.36
C GLU A 153 -12.23 -3.99 -6.63
N MET A 154 -13.37 -4.64 -6.84
CA MET A 154 -13.43 -6.10 -6.95
C MET A 154 -12.73 -6.67 -8.18
N ASN A 155 -12.59 -5.90 -9.25
CA ASN A 155 -12.00 -6.34 -10.52
C ASN A 155 -11.04 -5.31 -11.09
N MET A 156 -9.99 -4.98 -10.35
CA MET A 156 -9.02 -3.98 -10.79
C MET A 156 -8.30 -4.39 -12.08
N ILE A 157 -7.95 -5.67 -12.21
CA ILE A 157 -7.24 -6.19 -13.39
C ILE A 157 -8.10 -6.12 -14.66
N SER A 158 -9.38 -6.48 -14.60
CA SER A 158 -10.20 -6.61 -15.81
C SER A 158 -10.59 -5.28 -16.47
N GLY A 159 -10.38 -4.14 -15.80
CA GLY A 159 -10.83 -2.87 -16.36
C GLY A 159 -9.89 -1.68 -16.14
N LEU A 160 -9.18 -1.61 -15.04
CA LEU A 160 -8.45 -0.40 -14.65
C LEU A 160 -6.94 -0.56 -14.66
N ALA A 161 -6.40 -1.74 -14.32
CA ALA A 161 -4.97 -1.93 -14.15
C ALA A 161 -4.21 -2.13 -15.48
N VAL A 162 -4.84 -2.71 -16.50
CA VAL A 162 -4.19 -3.01 -17.79
C VAL A 162 -3.52 -1.79 -18.43
N PRO A 163 -4.16 -0.61 -18.53
CA PRO A 163 -3.50 0.58 -19.08
C PRO A 163 -2.22 0.96 -18.32
N PHE A 164 -2.20 0.80 -16.99
CA PHE A 164 -1.00 1.08 -16.17
C PHE A 164 0.08 0.02 -16.38
N ILE A 165 -0.28 -1.27 -16.37
CA ILE A 165 0.67 -2.37 -16.56
C ILE A 165 1.36 -2.24 -17.92
N VAL A 166 0.59 -1.93 -18.97
CA VAL A 166 1.11 -1.81 -20.33
C VAL A 166 1.97 -0.55 -20.52
N ASN A 167 1.57 0.59 -19.95
CA ASN A 167 2.17 1.89 -20.27
C ASN A 167 3.14 2.45 -19.21
N ALA A 168 3.06 2.03 -17.94
CA ALA A 168 3.94 2.60 -16.93
C ALA A 168 5.40 2.19 -17.17
N ARG A 169 6.29 3.19 -17.17
CA ARG A 169 7.75 3.02 -17.31
C ARG A 169 8.46 3.98 -16.38
N ALA A 170 9.39 3.44 -15.61
CA ALA A 170 10.41 4.20 -14.91
C ALA A 170 11.76 4.04 -15.63
N GLU A 171 12.58 5.07 -15.60
CA GLU A 171 13.88 5.09 -16.26
C GLU A 171 14.93 5.67 -15.31
N GLU A 172 16.14 5.10 -15.34
CA GLU A 172 17.29 5.66 -14.65
C GLU A 172 17.62 7.05 -15.18
N ALA A 173 18.31 7.85 -14.35
CA ALA A 173 18.75 9.20 -14.69
C ALA A 173 19.89 9.19 -15.68
#